data_0a81455de25dd495db4dceb0e74d5414
#
_entry.id   0a81455de25dd495db4dceb0e74d5414
#
_cell.length_a   1.000
_cell.length_b   1.000
_cell.length_c   1.000
_cell.angle_alpha   90.00
_cell.angle_beta   90.00
_cell.angle_gamma   90.00
#
_symmetry.space_group_name_H-M   'P 1'
#
loop_
_entity.id
_entity.type
_entity.pdbx_description
1 polymer ?
#
loop_
_entity_poly.entity_id
_entity_poly.type
_entity_poly.pdbx_seq_one_letter_code
_entity_poly.pdbx_strand_id
1 'polypeptide(L)'
;GVSLDTTRTRVGLVMEETTPLTQSLAASFEASRYFAVTTSRDRRVFEEDLVNGRIRGILVIPANFTRDYAAGNRPQVQVIVDGSEPNTASFVQNYTQGTVANWEQQRQALMSETAGTIAAEQRFWFNPELTSRYFLVPGSIAIVMTLVGTLLTSLVVAREWERGTMEAVMATPVTAIELLIG
;
A
#
# COMPACT_ATOMS: atom_id res chain seq x y z
N GLY A 1 0.54 -1.21 -22.70
CA GLY A 1 0.12 -0.23 -21.70
C GLY A 1 0.06 -0.93 -20.36
N VAL A 2 0.88 -0.49 -19.40
CA VAL A 2 0.78 -0.94 -18.01
C VAL A 2 -0.53 -0.35 -17.48
N SER A 3 -1.57 -1.18 -17.35
CA SER A 3 -2.81 -0.79 -16.69
C SER A 3 -2.47 -0.57 -15.21
N LEU A 4 -2.49 0.69 -14.78
CA LEU A 4 -2.40 1.08 -13.36
C LEU A 4 -3.75 0.91 -12.64
N ASP A 5 -4.71 0.30 -13.30
CA ASP A 5 -5.97 -0.07 -12.70
C ASP A 5 -5.73 -1.20 -11.70
N THR A 6 -6.17 -0.97 -10.50
CA THR A 6 -5.99 -1.82 -9.32
C THR A 6 -6.47 -3.24 -9.61
N THR A 7 -5.59 -4.06 -10.16
CA THR A 7 -5.85 -5.49 -10.27
C THR A 7 -6.00 -6.00 -8.85
N ARG A 8 -7.19 -6.48 -8.50
CA ARG A 8 -7.47 -7.06 -7.18
C ARG A 8 -6.37 -8.07 -6.85
N THR A 9 -5.73 -7.89 -5.71
CA THR A 9 -4.67 -8.79 -5.27
C THR A 9 -5.26 -10.14 -4.92
N ARG A 10 -4.81 -11.20 -5.58
CA ARG A 10 -5.28 -12.57 -5.32
C ARG A 10 -4.76 -13.05 -3.97
N VAL A 11 -5.68 -13.44 -3.09
CA VAL A 11 -5.36 -13.97 -1.76
C VAL A 11 -6.18 -15.23 -1.48
N GLY A 12 -5.57 -16.18 -0.77
CA GLY A 12 -6.26 -17.34 -0.21
C GLY A 12 -6.84 -16.99 1.15
N LEU A 13 -8.09 -17.30 1.41
CA LEU A 13 -8.71 -17.16 2.72
C LEU A 13 -8.98 -18.55 3.31
N VAL A 14 -8.33 -18.86 4.42
CA VAL A 14 -8.51 -20.10 5.16
C VAL A 14 -9.41 -19.83 6.35
N MET A 15 -10.52 -20.56 6.43
CA MET A 15 -11.42 -20.54 7.59
C MET A 15 -11.29 -21.87 8.33
N GLU A 16 -10.55 -21.87 9.45
CA GLU A 16 -10.42 -23.07 10.31
C GLU A 16 -11.70 -23.33 11.11
N GLU A 17 -12.55 -22.32 11.28
CA GLU A 17 -13.86 -22.37 11.93
C GLU A 17 -14.93 -21.79 10.99
N THR A 18 -16.13 -22.39 10.98
CA THR A 18 -17.26 -21.92 10.18
C THR A 18 -18.41 -21.54 11.09
N THR A 19 -18.46 -20.27 11.52
CA THR A 19 -19.53 -19.66 12.32
C THR A 19 -20.13 -18.48 11.57
N PRO A 20 -21.31 -17.99 11.97
CA PRO A 20 -21.87 -16.76 11.40
C PRO A 20 -20.92 -15.56 11.52
N LEU A 21 -20.09 -15.53 12.58
CA LEU A 21 -19.10 -14.49 12.83
C LEU A 21 -17.98 -14.54 11.80
N THR A 22 -17.36 -15.73 11.63
CA THR A 22 -16.26 -15.89 10.67
C THR A 22 -16.72 -15.77 9.23
N GLN A 23 -17.95 -16.19 8.91
CA GLN A 23 -18.57 -15.98 7.59
C GLN A 23 -18.78 -14.49 7.29
N SER A 24 -19.24 -13.71 8.27
CA SER A 24 -19.43 -12.27 8.09
C SER A 24 -18.09 -11.55 7.86
N LEU A 25 -17.02 -11.97 8.52
CA LEU A 25 -15.68 -11.46 8.28
C LEU A 25 -15.16 -11.87 6.89
N ALA A 26 -15.35 -13.14 6.50
CA ALA A 26 -14.99 -13.61 5.17
C ALA A 26 -15.70 -12.82 4.06
N ALA A 27 -17.00 -12.57 4.21
CA ALA A 27 -17.78 -11.74 3.28
C ALA A 27 -17.24 -10.32 3.16
N SER A 28 -16.69 -9.74 4.24
CA SER A 28 -16.04 -8.42 4.21
C SER A 28 -14.76 -8.42 3.38
N PHE A 29 -13.99 -9.50 3.40
CA PHE A 29 -12.83 -9.66 2.52
C PHE A 29 -13.24 -9.85 1.05
N GLU A 30 -14.28 -10.66 0.78
CA GLU A 30 -14.79 -10.89 -0.58
C GLU A 30 -15.39 -9.62 -1.18
N ALA A 31 -16.08 -8.81 -0.39
CA ALA A 31 -16.63 -7.51 -0.79
C ALA A 31 -15.56 -6.43 -0.99
N SER A 32 -14.33 -6.66 -0.51
CA SER A 32 -13.25 -5.70 -0.63
C SER A 32 -12.86 -5.49 -2.10
N ARG A 33 -12.73 -4.25 -2.51
CA ARG A 33 -12.24 -3.90 -3.85
C ARG A 33 -10.74 -4.22 -4.06
N TYR A 34 -10.01 -4.48 -2.99
CA TYR A 34 -8.57 -4.69 -3.02
C TYR A 34 -8.17 -6.14 -3.22
N PHE A 35 -9.05 -7.08 -2.85
CA PHE A 35 -8.75 -8.50 -2.86
C PHE A 35 -9.62 -9.27 -3.86
N ALA A 36 -9.01 -10.25 -4.53
CA ALA A 36 -9.70 -11.35 -5.18
C ALA A 36 -9.50 -12.57 -4.31
N VAL A 37 -10.54 -12.91 -3.53
CA VAL A 37 -10.46 -13.92 -2.47
C VAL A 37 -10.87 -15.28 -3.02
N THR A 38 -10.07 -16.31 -2.72
CA THR A 38 -10.45 -17.72 -2.89
C THR A 38 -10.49 -18.36 -1.50
N THR A 39 -11.61 -18.96 -1.13
CA THR A 39 -11.82 -19.50 0.21
C THR A 39 -11.59 -21.01 0.26
N SER A 40 -10.90 -21.50 1.29
CA SER A 40 -10.70 -22.92 1.58
C SER A 40 -10.70 -23.15 3.10
N ARG A 41 -10.84 -24.42 3.50
CA ARG A 41 -10.66 -24.85 4.89
C ARG A 41 -9.25 -25.37 5.17
N ASP A 42 -8.52 -25.72 4.13
CA ASP A 42 -7.17 -26.28 4.23
C ASP A 42 -6.16 -25.27 3.71
N ARG A 43 -5.21 -24.88 4.55
CA ARG A 43 -4.13 -23.97 4.23
C ARG A 43 -3.20 -24.54 3.15
N ARG A 44 -3.01 -25.84 3.12
CA ARG A 44 -2.09 -26.53 2.20
C ARG A 44 -2.45 -26.30 0.74
N VAL A 45 -3.74 -26.11 0.45
CA VAL A 45 -4.23 -25.80 -0.91
C VAL A 45 -3.59 -24.51 -1.46
N PHE A 46 -3.27 -23.56 -0.58
CA PHE A 46 -2.73 -22.26 -0.97
C PHE A 46 -1.20 -22.16 -0.88
N GLU A 47 -0.53 -23.10 -0.19
CA GLU A 47 0.93 -23.05 -0.01
C GLU A 47 1.67 -23.13 -1.35
N GLU A 48 1.26 -24.04 -2.23
CA GLU A 48 1.83 -24.14 -3.58
C GLU A 48 1.50 -22.91 -4.45
N ASP A 49 0.31 -22.35 -4.30
CA ASP A 49 -0.12 -21.17 -5.04
C ASP A 49 0.65 -19.91 -4.62
N LEU A 50 1.00 -19.83 -3.32
CA LEU A 50 1.83 -18.75 -2.80
C LEU A 50 3.26 -18.85 -3.32
N VAL A 51 3.86 -20.06 -3.25
CA VAL A 51 5.23 -20.29 -3.75
C VAL A 51 5.34 -20.03 -5.25
N ASN A 52 4.32 -20.43 -6.02
CA ASN A 52 4.25 -20.21 -7.46
C ASN A 52 3.81 -18.77 -7.85
N GLY A 53 3.57 -17.89 -6.89
CA GLY A 53 3.14 -16.51 -7.14
C GLY A 53 1.73 -16.37 -7.74
N ARG A 54 0.91 -17.44 -7.72
CA ARG A 54 -0.48 -17.41 -8.19
C ARG A 54 -1.37 -16.59 -7.28
N ILE A 55 -1.08 -16.61 -5.96
CA ILE A 55 -1.65 -15.72 -4.95
C ILE A 55 -0.53 -14.94 -4.26
N ARG A 56 -0.86 -13.83 -3.65
CA ARG A 56 0.10 -12.91 -3.02
C ARG A 56 0.09 -12.97 -1.49
N GLY A 57 -0.85 -13.71 -0.92
CA GLY A 57 -0.94 -13.92 0.51
C GLY A 57 -2.01 -14.93 0.88
N ILE A 58 -1.90 -15.45 2.09
CA ILE A 58 -2.88 -16.34 2.71
C ILE A 58 -3.35 -15.66 3.99
N LEU A 59 -4.65 -15.50 4.12
CA LEU A 59 -5.33 -14.99 5.31
C LEU A 59 -5.92 -16.16 6.06
N VAL A 60 -5.61 -16.33 7.34
CA VAL A 60 -6.12 -17.43 8.15
C VAL A 60 -6.97 -16.89 9.29
N ILE A 61 -8.24 -17.29 9.33
CA ILE A 61 -9.14 -17.07 10.45
C ILE A 61 -9.04 -18.32 11.35
N PRO A 62 -8.48 -18.20 12.57
CA PRO A 62 -8.17 -19.34 13.40
C PRO A 62 -9.42 -19.99 13.98
N ALA A 63 -9.32 -21.28 14.38
CA ALA A 63 -10.40 -22.08 14.93
C ALA A 63 -10.97 -21.57 16.27
N ASN A 64 -10.24 -20.72 16.99
CA ASN A 64 -10.66 -20.13 18.25
C ASN A 64 -11.22 -18.71 18.10
N PHE A 65 -11.39 -18.22 16.87
CA PHE A 65 -11.76 -16.82 16.57
C PHE A 65 -13.06 -16.41 17.26
N THR A 66 -14.13 -17.19 17.12
CA THR A 66 -15.45 -16.87 17.71
C THR A 66 -15.41 -16.91 19.23
N ARG A 67 -14.71 -17.88 19.80
CA ARG A 67 -14.59 -18.01 21.27
C ARG A 67 -13.85 -16.81 21.85
N ASP A 68 -12.73 -16.44 21.26
CA ASP A 68 -11.90 -15.36 21.77
C ASP A 68 -12.59 -14.00 21.59
N TYR A 69 -13.31 -13.82 20.47
CA TYR A 69 -14.12 -12.64 20.24
C TYR A 69 -15.25 -12.49 21.27
N ALA A 70 -15.96 -13.59 21.58
CA ALA A 70 -17.03 -13.61 22.59
C ALA A 70 -16.50 -13.37 24.01
N ALA A 71 -15.26 -13.75 24.30
CA ALA A 71 -14.58 -13.48 25.56
C ALA A 71 -14.09 -12.03 25.71
N GLY A 72 -14.30 -11.16 24.71
CA GLY A 72 -13.81 -9.79 24.70
C GLY A 72 -12.32 -9.64 24.37
N ASN A 73 -11.68 -10.75 23.98
CA ASN A 73 -10.33 -10.72 23.43
C ASN A 73 -10.37 -10.19 21.99
N ARG A 74 -9.22 -9.72 21.50
CA ARG A 74 -9.06 -9.32 20.10
C ARG A 74 -8.43 -10.46 19.31
N PRO A 75 -9.23 -11.38 18.72
CA PRO A 75 -8.67 -12.43 17.91
C PRO A 75 -7.99 -11.84 16.68
N GLN A 76 -6.85 -12.43 16.31
CA GLN A 76 -6.07 -11.92 15.19
C GLN A 76 -6.26 -12.80 13.96
N VAL A 77 -6.43 -12.19 12.80
CA VAL A 77 -6.31 -12.87 11.51
C VAL A 77 -4.82 -12.99 11.19
N GLN A 78 -4.35 -14.20 10.97
CA GLN A 78 -2.98 -14.43 10.56
C GLN A 78 -2.82 -14.10 9.08
N VAL A 79 -1.75 -13.35 8.75
CA VAL A 79 -1.40 -13.00 7.37
C VAL A 79 -0.08 -13.65 7.03
N ILE A 80 -0.07 -14.51 6.02
CA ILE A 80 1.11 -15.17 5.50
C ILE A 80 1.37 -14.61 4.09
N VAL A 81 2.54 -14.06 3.87
CA VAL A 81 2.93 -13.43 2.59
C VAL A 81 4.33 -13.88 2.18
N ASP A 82 4.62 -13.78 0.91
CA ASP A 82 5.97 -14.00 0.41
C ASP A 82 6.87 -12.81 0.79
N GLY A 83 7.91 -13.08 1.57
CA GLY A 83 8.88 -12.07 2.02
C GLY A 83 9.82 -11.57 0.92
N SER A 84 9.83 -12.21 -0.26
CA SER A 84 10.66 -11.77 -1.39
C SER A 84 10.11 -10.50 -2.07
N GLU A 85 8.84 -10.16 -1.84
CA GLU A 85 8.18 -8.96 -2.36
C GLU A 85 7.71 -8.02 -1.22
N PRO A 86 8.57 -7.21 -0.62
CA PRO A 86 8.23 -6.41 0.57
C PRO A 86 7.05 -5.44 0.37
N ASN A 87 6.94 -4.85 -0.81
CA ASN A 87 5.86 -3.92 -1.15
C ASN A 87 4.50 -4.64 -1.18
N THR A 88 4.44 -5.82 -1.80
CA THR A 88 3.24 -6.65 -1.85
C THR A 88 2.86 -7.17 -0.47
N ALA A 89 3.85 -7.57 0.33
CA ALA A 89 3.65 -8.02 1.71
C ALA A 89 3.03 -6.90 2.57
N SER A 90 3.58 -5.69 2.52
CA SER A 90 3.07 -4.51 3.23
C SER A 90 1.66 -4.14 2.75
N PHE A 91 1.39 -4.24 1.44
CA PHE A 91 0.08 -4.01 0.87
C PHE A 91 -0.95 -4.98 1.47
N VAL A 92 -0.70 -6.29 1.40
CA VAL A 92 -1.63 -7.31 1.92
C VAL A 92 -1.89 -7.10 3.40
N GLN A 93 -0.84 -6.84 4.21
CA GLN A 93 -0.98 -6.60 5.64
C GLN A 93 -1.85 -5.37 5.96
N ASN A 94 -1.55 -4.24 5.33
CA ASN A 94 -2.26 -2.97 5.60
C ASN A 94 -3.74 -3.05 5.20
N TYR A 95 -4.04 -3.63 4.04
CA TYR A 95 -5.43 -3.76 3.59
C TYR A 95 -6.19 -4.83 4.37
N THR A 96 -5.54 -5.87 4.86
CA THR A 96 -6.14 -6.82 5.79
C THR A 96 -6.55 -6.14 7.10
N GLN A 97 -5.64 -5.36 7.70
CA GLN A 97 -5.95 -4.60 8.91
C GLN A 97 -7.11 -3.63 8.70
N GLY A 98 -7.11 -2.90 7.57
CA GLY A 98 -8.20 -1.99 7.22
C GLY A 98 -9.55 -2.70 7.04
N THR A 99 -9.56 -3.87 6.42
CA THR A 99 -10.80 -4.66 6.23
C THR A 99 -11.34 -5.17 7.56
N VAL A 100 -10.48 -5.68 8.44
CA VAL A 100 -10.87 -6.14 9.79
C VAL A 100 -11.41 -4.98 10.62
N ALA A 101 -10.72 -3.83 10.62
CA ALA A 101 -11.16 -2.65 11.36
C ALA A 101 -12.54 -2.15 10.90
N ASN A 102 -12.77 -2.09 9.58
CA ASN A 102 -14.07 -1.71 9.02
C ASN A 102 -15.17 -2.70 9.42
N TRP A 103 -14.88 -4.01 9.39
CA TRP A 103 -15.82 -5.04 9.81
C TRP A 103 -16.18 -4.90 11.30
N GLU A 104 -15.18 -4.67 12.18
CA GLU A 104 -15.42 -4.44 13.60
C GLU A 104 -16.31 -3.22 13.83
N GLN A 105 -16.04 -2.11 13.14
CA GLN A 105 -16.86 -0.90 13.24
C GLN A 105 -18.31 -1.13 12.81
N GLN A 106 -18.53 -1.82 11.68
CA GLN A 106 -19.87 -2.15 11.22
C GLN A 106 -20.62 -3.01 12.22
N ARG A 107 -19.95 -4.00 12.83
CA ARG A 107 -20.56 -4.83 13.87
C ARG A 107 -20.91 -4.05 15.13
N GLN A 108 -20.01 -3.17 15.58
CA GLN A 108 -20.27 -2.31 16.74
C GLN A 108 -21.45 -1.38 16.48
N ALA A 109 -21.58 -0.81 15.29
CA ALA A 109 -22.71 0.02 14.91
C ALA A 109 -24.03 -0.78 14.97
N LEU A 110 -24.08 -2.00 14.41
CA LEU A 110 -25.26 -2.86 14.47
C LEU A 110 -25.65 -3.26 15.90
N MET A 111 -24.68 -3.50 16.78
CA MET A 111 -24.93 -3.79 18.19
C MET A 111 -25.40 -2.55 18.97
N SER A 112 -24.93 -1.35 18.61
CA SER A 112 -25.32 -0.09 19.23
C SER A 112 -26.76 0.32 18.85
N GLU A 113 -27.20 0.04 17.63
CA GLU A 113 -28.59 0.29 17.21
C GLU A 113 -29.61 -0.50 18.05
N THR A 114 -29.24 -1.69 18.53
CA THR A 114 -30.05 -2.50 19.42
C THR A 114 -30.09 -1.97 20.87
N ALA A 115 -29.14 -1.13 21.26
CA ALA A 115 -28.97 -0.65 22.64
C ALA A 115 -29.38 0.82 22.86
N GLY A 116 -29.83 1.54 21.83
CA GLY A 116 -30.32 2.93 21.96
C GLY A 116 -29.28 3.95 22.46
N THR A 117 -27.99 3.64 22.32
CA THR A 117 -26.91 4.52 22.76
C THR A 117 -26.39 5.31 21.56
N ILE A 118 -26.17 6.63 21.74
CA ILE A 118 -25.53 7.49 20.74
C ILE A 118 -24.11 6.99 20.55
N ALA A 119 -23.86 6.23 19.47
CA ALA A 119 -22.53 5.81 19.10
C ALA A 119 -21.80 7.00 18.46
N ALA A 120 -20.70 7.43 19.07
CA ALA A 120 -19.77 8.32 18.40
C ALA A 120 -19.13 7.54 17.24
N GLU A 121 -19.54 7.84 16.02
CA GLU A 121 -18.97 7.28 14.81
C GLU A 121 -17.53 7.80 14.69
N GLN A 122 -16.55 7.00 15.12
CA GLN A 122 -15.14 7.23 14.82
C GLN A 122 -14.91 6.91 13.35
N ARG A 123 -15.11 7.89 12.50
CA ARG A 123 -14.83 7.80 11.09
C ARG A 123 -13.33 7.98 10.90
N PHE A 124 -12.60 6.88 10.86
CA PHE A 124 -11.25 6.93 10.30
C PHE A 124 -11.38 7.22 8.82
N TRP A 125 -11.05 8.43 8.44
CA TRP A 125 -10.77 8.78 7.06
C TRP A 125 -9.47 8.08 6.67
N PHE A 126 -9.58 6.77 6.44
CA PHE A 126 -8.55 6.07 5.71
C PHE A 126 -8.60 6.65 4.30
N ASN A 127 -7.60 7.42 3.93
CA ASN A 127 -7.50 7.95 2.58
C ASN A 127 -7.27 6.76 1.64
N PRO A 128 -8.31 6.23 0.95
CA PRO A 128 -8.17 5.09 0.07
C PRO A 128 -7.39 5.42 -1.19
N GLU A 129 -7.07 6.71 -1.39
CA GLU A 129 -6.28 7.24 -2.48
C GLU A 129 -4.79 7.42 -2.12
N LEU A 130 -4.21 6.51 -1.33
CA LEU A 130 -2.77 6.26 -1.39
C LEU A 130 -2.45 5.58 -2.75
N THR A 131 -3.00 6.18 -3.80
CA THR A 131 -2.63 5.82 -5.16
C THR A 131 -1.20 6.30 -5.31
N SER A 132 -0.26 5.35 -5.43
CA SER A 132 1.17 5.61 -5.69
C SER A 132 1.41 6.65 -6.79
N ARG A 133 0.42 6.85 -7.65
CA ARG A 133 0.37 7.85 -8.71
C ARG A 133 0.59 9.28 -8.18
N TYR A 134 -0.03 9.68 -7.06
CA TYR A 134 0.10 11.04 -6.53
C TYR A 134 1.48 11.32 -5.93
N PHE A 135 2.21 10.27 -5.57
CA PHE A 135 3.60 10.39 -5.11
C PHE A 135 4.60 10.16 -6.25
N LEU A 136 4.36 9.15 -7.10
CA LEU A 136 5.29 8.78 -8.18
C LEU A 136 5.35 9.83 -9.30
N VAL A 137 4.21 10.44 -9.67
CA VAL A 137 4.18 11.43 -10.76
C VAL A 137 4.96 12.69 -10.41
N PRO A 138 4.73 13.37 -9.27
CA PRO A 138 5.53 14.51 -8.88
C PRO A 138 7.01 14.16 -8.67
N GLY A 139 7.28 12.99 -8.07
CA GLY A 139 8.64 12.51 -7.83
C GLY A 139 9.40 12.26 -9.13
N SER A 140 8.78 11.61 -10.11
CA SER A 140 9.41 11.38 -11.42
C SER A 140 9.66 12.67 -12.20
N ILE A 141 8.73 13.62 -12.14
CA ILE A 141 8.91 14.95 -12.75
C ILE A 141 10.11 15.66 -12.12
N ALA A 142 10.22 15.67 -10.80
CA ALA A 142 11.34 16.29 -10.10
C ALA A 142 12.69 15.68 -10.50
N ILE A 143 12.77 14.36 -10.58
CA ILE A 143 13.98 13.63 -11.00
C ILE A 143 14.35 14.00 -12.44
N VAL A 144 13.39 13.97 -13.37
CA VAL A 144 13.63 14.29 -14.78
C VAL A 144 14.07 15.74 -14.94
N MET A 145 13.42 16.69 -14.25
CA MET A 145 13.78 18.11 -14.30
C MET A 145 15.19 18.35 -13.75
N THR A 146 15.55 17.69 -12.64
CA THR A 146 16.90 17.79 -12.08
C THR A 146 17.94 17.25 -13.04
N LEU A 147 17.68 16.09 -13.66
CA LEU A 147 18.60 15.46 -14.59
C LEU A 147 18.81 16.31 -15.85
N VAL A 148 17.72 16.78 -16.45
CA VAL A 148 17.76 17.65 -17.64
C VAL A 148 18.44 18.99 -17.31
N GLY A 149 18.10 19.61 -16.16
CA GLY A 149 18.74 20.84 -15.71
C GLY A 149 20.25 20.70 -15.54
N THR A 150 20.68 19.62 -14.88
CA THR A 150 22.11 19.33 -14.69
C THR A 150 22.84 19.11 -16.01
N LEU A 151 22.24 18.35 -16.93
CA LEU A 151 22.84 18.13 -18.27
C LEU A 151 22.95 19.41 -19.09
N LEU A 152 21.89 20.23 -19.09
CA LEU A 152 21.91 21.50 -19.83
C LEU A 152 22.95 22.45 -19.26
N THR A 153 23.02 22.60 -17.93
CA THR A 153 24.01 23.45 -17.27
C THR A 153 25.43 22.97 -17.58
N SER A 154 25.68 21.65 -17.48
CA SER A 154 26.99 21.07 -17.81
C SER A 154 27.37 21.31 -19.26
N LEU A 155 26.41 21.17 -20.19
CA LEU A 155 26.61 21.39 -21.61
C LEU A 155 26.96 22.87 -21.92
N VAL A 156 26.26 23.81 -21.27
CA VAL A 156 26.54 25.25 -21.42
C VAL A 156 27.96 25.56 -20.94
N VAL A 157 28.33 25.11 -19.76
CA VAL A 157 29.68 25.33 -19.20
C VAL A 157 30.75 24.69 -20.09
N ALA A 158 30.55 23.46 -20.55
CA ALA A 158 31.49 22.77 -21.45
C ALA A 158 31.66 23.56 -22.77
N ARG A 159 30.56 24.06 -23.33
CA ARG A 159 30.57 24.83 -24.60
C ARG A 159 31.26 26.18 -24.48
N GLU A 160 31.06 26.86 -23.32
CA GLU A 160 31.79 28.11 -23.05
C GLU A 160 33.30 27.86 -22.87
N TRP A 161 33.65 26.73 -22.27
CA TRP A 161 35.04 26.31 -22.13
C TRP A 161 35.71 26.02 -23.48
N GLU A 162 35.03 25.29 -24.37
CA GLU A 162 35.50 24.93 -25.72
C GLU A 162 35.69 26.20 -26.60
N ARG A 163 34.87 27.22 -26.38
CA ARG A 163 34.96 28.50 -27.15
C ARG A 163 36.04 29.48 -26.63
N GLY A 164 36.67 29.16 -25.49
CA GLY A 164 37.66 30.02 -24.87
C GLY A 164 37.07 31.25 -24.20
N THR A 165 35.73 31.37 -24.16
CA THR A 165 35.06 32.54 -23.51
C THR A 165 35.19 32.51 -22.00
N MET A 166 35.44 31.33 -21.42
CA MET A 166 35.69 31.20 -19.99
C MET A 166 36.95 31.88 -19.51
N GLU A 167 38.01 31.94 -20.35
CA GLU A 167 39.23 32.71 -20.07
C GLU A 167 38.96 34.22 -20.01
N ALA A 168 38.07 34.70 -20.86
CA ALA A 168 37.65 36.10 -20.85
C ALA A 168 36.85 36.47 -19.59
N VAL A 169 35.96 35.55 -19.13
CA VAL A 169 35.19 35.70 -17.89
C VAL A 169 36.11 35.71 -16.67
N MET A 170 37.10 34.81 -16.61
CA MET A 170 38.11 34.76 -15.54
C MET A 170 39.04 36.00 -15.53
N ALA A 171 39.19 36.69 -16.64
CA ALA A 171 39.94 37.94 -16.71
C ALA A 171 39.17 39.14 -16.16
N THR A 172 37.88 38.97 -15.85
CA THR A 172 37.08 40.04 -15.22
C THR A 172 37.15 39.94 -13.70
N PRO A 173 36.94 41.01 -12.94
CA PRO A 173 37.01 41.03 -11.49
C PRO A 173 35.76 40.38 -10.81
N VAL A 174 35.10 39.42 -11.49
CA VAL A 174 33.92 38.71 -11.00
C VAL A 174 34.37 37.58 -10.09
N THR A 175 33.78 37.48 -8.91
CA THR A 175 34.07 36.38 -7.98
C THR A 175 33.38 35.09 -8.43
N ALA A 176 33.96 33.94 -8.05
CA ALA A 176 33.41 32.63 -8.36
C ALA A 176 31.95 32.46 -7.84
N ILE A 177 31.61 33.12 -6.75
CA ILE A 177 30.25 33.08 -6.16
C ILE A 177 29.25 33.84 -7.05
N GLU A 178 29.66 35.03 -7.57
CA GLU A 178 28.84 35.82 -8.48
C GLU A 178 28.61 35.07 -9.79
N LEU A 179 29.60 34.33 -10.28
CA LEU A 179 29.46 33.46 -11.45
C LEU A 179 28.50 32.29 -11.25
N LEU A 180 28.37 31.78 -10.03
CA LEU A 180 27.49 30.64 -9.72
C LEU A 180 26.03 31.04 -9.44
N ILE A 181 25.79 32.29 -9.06
CA ILE A 181 24.47 32.81 -8.69
C ILE A 181 23.79 33.53 -9.87
N GLY A 182 24.57 34.09 -10.74
CA GLY A 182 24.08 34.96 -11.79
C GLY A 182 24.02 34.49 -13.14
#